data_0bfa5eac6def33ae6feca4a73699107d
#
_entry.id   0bfa5eac6def33ae6feca4a73699107d
#
_cell.length_a   1.000
_cell.length_b   1.000
_cell.length_c   1.000
_cell.angle_alpha   90.00
_cell.angle_beta   90.00
_cell.angle_gamma   90.00
#
_symmetry.space_group_name_H-M   'P 1'
#
loop_
_entity.id
_entity.type
_entity.pdbx_description
1 polymer ?
#
loop_
_entity_poly.entity_id
_entity_poly.type
_entity_poly.pdbx_seq_one_letter_code
_entity_poly.pdbx_strand_id
1 'polypeptide(L)'
;MFYSEKVKKAAQLSFMAHKDDFDKAGYPYFMHPVTLALQLDDEDSVCVALLHDVVEDHPDVFDFKYFESQGFNEKVIEALKLLTHSKNVDYIDYIKQIKHNEIARKVKIADLMHNLDARRLGGKKPKKYETYLKALAILKEEYI
;
A
#
# COMPACT_ATOMS: atom_id res chain seq x y z
N MET A 1 -4.01 3.64 -14.29
CA MET A 1 -2.96 2.60 -14.06
C MET A 1 -1.90 2.70 -15.15
N PHE A 2 -0.65 2.52 -14.79
CA PHE A 2 0.47 2.45 -15.73
C PHE A 2 0.70 0.99 -16.15
N TYR A 3 1.00 0.74 -17.43
CA TYR A 3 1.22 -0.61 -17.96
C TYR A 3 2.66 -0.78 -18.44
N SER A 4 3.38 -1.76 -17.89
CA SER A 4 4.77 -2.10 -18.25
C SER A 4 5.08 -3.52 -17.79
N GLU A 5 6.26 -4.03 -18.18
CA GLU A 5 6.72 -5.35 -17.72
C GLU A 5 6.92 -5.37 -16.20
N LYS A 6 7.39 -4.28 -15.60
CA LYS A 6 7.55 -4.20 -14.14
C LYS A 6 6.21 -4.23 -13.42
N VAL A 7 5.22 -3.49 -13.92
CA VAL A 7 3.86 -3.50 -13.36
C VAL A 7 3.25 -4.89 -13.50
N LYS A 8 3.42 -5.54 -14.64
CA LYS A 8 2.94 -6.91 -14.84
C LYS A 8 3.52 -7.85 -13.79
N LYS A 9 4.83 -7.76 -13.56
CA LYS A 9 5.51 -8.58 -12.55
C LYS A 9 5.01 -8.28 -11.14
N ALA A 10 4.87 -6.99 -10.80
CA ALA A 10 4.33 -6.59 -9.50
C ALA A 10 2.91 -7.13 -9.28
N ALA A 11 2.07 -7.06 -10.32
CA ALA A 11 0.71 -7.59 -10.24
C ALA A 11 0.70 -9.11 -10.02
N GLN A 12 1.56 -9.84 -10.73
CA GLN A 12 1.68 -11.30 -10.56
C GLN A 12 2.14 -11.66 -9.14
N LEU A 13 3.13 -10.97 -8.61
CA LEU A 13 3.64 -11.20 -7.25
C LEU A 13 2.58 -10.87 -6.20
N SER A 14 1.86 -9.77 -6.37
CA SER A 14 0.77 -9.38 -5.49
C SER A 14 -0.34 -10.42 -5.48
N PHE A 15 -0.74 -10.90 -6.67
CA PHE A 15 -1.75 -11.95 -6.79
C PHE A 15 -1.30 -13.23 -6.10
N MET A 16 -0.06 -13.66 -6.34
CA MET A 16 0.49 -14.87 -5.70
C MET A 16 0.50 -14.76 -4.18
N ALA A 17 0.87 -13.60 -3.66
CA ALA A 17 0.93 -13.38 -2.22
C ALA A 17 -0.47 -13.39 -1.58
N HIS A 18 -1.44 -12.75 -2.23
CA HIS A 18 -2.77 -12.52 -1.64
C HIS A 18 -3.88 -13.44 -2.14
N LYS A 19 -3.55 -14.44 -2.95
CA LYS A 19 -4.58 -15.28 -3.61
C LYS A 19 -5.53 -15.99 -2.66
N ASP A 20 -5.08 -16.28 -1.44
CA ASP A 20 -5.88 -16.97 -0.43
C ASP A 20 -6.32 -16.03 0.71
N ASP A 21 -6.06 -14.73 0.57
CA ASP A 21 -6.39 -13.73 1.57
C ASP A 21 -7.72 -13.05 1.24
N PHE A 22 -8.47 -12.72 2.29
CA PHE A 22 -9.76 -12.03 2.16
C PHE A 22 -9.77 -10.82 3.08
N ASP A 23 -10.49 -9.76 2.69
CA ASP A 23 -10.69 -8.62 3.57
C ASP A 23 -11.78 -8.92 4.61
N LYS A 24 -12.04 -7.96 5.49
CA LYS A 24 -13.02 -8.12 6.59
C LYS A 24 -14.44 -8.35 6.10
N ALA A 25 -14.76 -7.94 4.88
CA ALA A 25 -16.08 -8.12 4.28
C ALA A 25 -16.16 -9.41 3.42
N GLY A 26 -15.06 -10.15 3.28
CA GLY A 26 -15.01 -11.40 2.53
C GLY A 26 -14.66 -11.27 1.07
N TYR A 27 -14.29 -10.06 0.60
CA TYR A 27 -13.79 -9.90 -0.76
C TYR A 27 -12.34 -10.37 -0.88
N PRO A 28 -11.93 -10.88 -2.05
CA PRO A 28 -10.52 -11.22 -2.26
C PRO A 28 -9.62 -10.02 -1.95
N TYR A 29 -8.62 -10.22 -1.10
CA TYR A 29 -7.76 -9.12 -0.66
C TYR A 29 -7.04 -8.43 -1.82
N PHE A 30 -6.72 -9.17 -2.87
CA PHE A 30 -6.04 -8.64 -4.06
C PHE A 30 -6.78 -7.45 -4.69
N MET A 31 -8.09 -7.34 -4.50
CA MET A 31 -8.87 -6.20 -5.01
C MET A 31 -8.40 -4.87 -4.42
N HIS A 32 -7.89 -4.88 -3.18
CA HIS A 32 -7.41 -3.68 -2.52
C HIS A 32 -6.16 -3.07 -3.19
N PRO A 33 -5.03 -3.80 -3.32
CA PRO A 33 -3.87 -3.23 -4.02
C PRO A 33 -4.15 -2.86 -5.47
N VAL A 34 -5.01 -3.59 -6.18
CA VAL A 34 -5.40 -3.24 -7.55
C VAL A 34 -6.16 -1.91 -7.57
N THR A 35 -7.08 -1.70 -6.62
CA THR A 35 -7.83 -0.44 -6.53
C THR A 35 -6.90 0.76 -6.33
N LEU A 36 -5.87 0.61 -5.51
CA LEU A 36 -4.85 1.64 -5.34
C LEU A 36 -4.10 1.90 -6.64
N ALA A 37 -3.64 0.84 -7.28
CA ALA A 37 -2.87 0.92 -8.52
C ALA A 37 -3.63 1.63 -9.63
N LEU A 38 -4.95 1.43 -9.71
CA LEU A 38 -5.79 2.09 -10.71
C LEU A 38 -5.83 3.61 -10.57
N GLN A 39 -5.50 4.14 -9.41
CA GLN A 39 -5.53 5.58 -9.14
C GLN A 39 -4.18 6.26 -9.38
N LEU A 40 -3.15 5.52 -9.78
CA LEU A 40 -1.79 6.01 -9.94
C LEU A 40 -1.34 5.88 -11.39
N ASP A 41 -0.44 6.79 -11.82
CA ASP A 41 -0.10 6.96 -13.24
C ASP A 41 1.37 6.70 -13.59
N ASP A 42 2.24 6.48 -12.61
CA ASP A 42 3.65 6.20 -12.87
C ASP A 42 4.04 4.79 -12.46
N GLU A 43 5.06 4.24 -13.12
CA GLU A 43 5.50 2.86 -12.94
C GLU A 43 5.84 2.54 -11.48
N ASP A 44 6.67 3.38 -10.86
CA ASP A 44 7.14 3.10 -9.49
C ASP A 44 6.01 3.10 -8.49
N SER A 45 5.11 4.10 -8.56
CA SER A 45 3.98 4.19 -7.63
C SER A 45 3.00 3.03 -7.81
N VAL A 46 2.75 2.62 -9.04
CA VAL A 46 1.88 1.47 -9.33
C VAL A 46 2.48 0.18 -8.77
N CYS A 47 3.78 -0.04 -8.97
CA CYS A 47 4.46 -1.20 -8.41
C CYS A 47 4.39 -1.21 -6.88
N VAL A 48 4.64 -0.06 -6.25
CA VAL A 48 4.57 0.06 -4.79
C VAL A 48 3.15 -0.20 -4.27
N ALA A 49 2.13 0.33 -4.95
CA ALA A 49 0.74 0.09 -4.58
C ALA A 49 0.40 -1.41 -4.61
N LEU A 50 0.84 -2.11 -5.65
CA LEU A 50 0.59 -3.54 -5.81
C LEU A 50 1.30 -4.38 -4.74
N LEU A 51 2.46 -3.93 -4.25
CA LEU A 51 3.32 -4.71 -3.35
C LEU A 51 3.29 -4.21 -1.89
N HIS A 52 2.57 -3.13 -1.58
CA HIS A 52 2.72 -2.43 -0.29
C HIS A 52 2.43 -3.26 0.96
N ASP A 53 1.53 -4.24 0.88
CA ASP A 53 1.16 -5.09 2.02
C ASP A 53 1.80 -6.48 1.97
N VAL A 54 2.53 -6.79 0.90
CA VAL A 54 3.04 -8.16 0.70
C VAL A 54 4.04 -8.56 1.80
N VAL A 55 4.96 -7.66 2.14
CA VAL A 55 5.97 -7.96 3.17
C VAL A 55 5.34 -8.10 4.56
N GLU A 56 4.40 -7.19 4.92
CA GLU A 56 3.72 -7.28 6.22
C GLU A 56 2.92 -8.57 6.36
N ASP A 57 2.19 -8.95 5.31
CA ASP A 57 1.27 -10.07 5.37
C ASP A 57 1.94 -11.42 5.12
N HIS A 58 3.04 -11.46 4.35
CA HIS A 58 3.74 -12.68 3.96
C HIS A 58 5.27 -12.54 4.04
N PRO A 59 5.83 -12.16 5.21
CA PRO A 59 7.26 -11.86 5.34
C PRO A 59 8.18 -13.06 5.13
N ASP A 60 7.68 -14.28 5.36
CA ASP A 60 8.49 -15.50 5.22
C ASP A 60 8.81 -15.84 3.77
N VAL A 61 8.00 -15.37 2.83
CA VAL A 61 8.14 -15.69 1.40
C VAL A 61 8.61 -14.46 0.61
N PHE A 62 8.11 -13.29 0.96
CA PHE A 62 8.34 -12.05 0.22
C PHE A 62 9.00 -11.02 1.12
N ASP A 63 10.32 -10.84 0.98
CA ASP A 63 11.09 -9.81 1.68
C ASP A 63 11.66 -8.79 0.68
N PHE A 64 12.33 -7.77 1.19
CA PHE A 64 12.89 -6.71 0.34
C PHE A 64 14.00 -7.23 -0.57
N LYS A 65 14.80 -8.19 -0.10
CA LYS A 65 15.84 -8.83 -0.93
C LYS A 65 15.23 -9.58 -2.10
N TYR A 66 14.11 -10.24 -1.87
CA TYR A 66 13.39 -10.94 -2.92
C TYR A 66 12.95 -9.94 -4.02
N PHE A 67 12.37 -8.80 -3.63
CA PHE A 67 11.97 -7.79 -4.59
C PHE A 67 13.15 -7.17 -5.33
N GLU A 68 14.27 -6.96 -4.67
CA GLU A 68 15.51 -6.53 -5.33
C GLU A 68 15.94 -7.55 -6.38
N SER A 69 15.91 -8.84 -6.05
CA SER A 69 16.25 -9.93 -6.98
C SER A 69 15.33 -10.00 -8.18
N GLN A 70 14.09 -9.53 -8.03
CA GLN A 70 13.10 -9.46 -9.11
C GLN A 70 13.27 -8.21 -9.99
N GLY A 71 14.24 -7.37 -9.69
CA GLY A 71 14.61 -6.23 -10.53
C GLY A 71 13.85 -4.93 -10.21
N PHE A 72 13.19 -4.83 -9.07
CA PHE A 72 12.58 -3.57 -8.64
C PHE A 72 13.68 -2.62 -8.18
N ASN A 73 13.56 -1.34 -8.56
CA ASN A 73 14.60 -0.36 -8.31
C ASN A 73 14.60 0.13 -6.84
N GLU A 74 15.66 0.89 -6.49
CA GLU A 74 15.86 1.42 -5.16
C GLU A 74 14.69 2.28 -4.67
N LYS A 75 14.11 3.08 -5.54
CA LYS A 75 12.97 3.95 -5.18
C LYS A 75 11.76 3.14 -4.76
N VAL A 76 11.48 2.05 -5.45
CA VAL A 76 10.40 1.13 -5.10
C VAL A 76 10.70 0.47 -3.75
N ILE A 77 11.90 -0.05 -3.57
CA ILE A 77 12.29 -0.73 -2.33
C ILE A 77 12.24 0.21 -1.13
N GLU A 78 12.75 1.44 -1.25
CA GLU A 78 12.70 2.42 -0.16
C GLU A 78 11.26 2.76 0.25
N ALA A 79 10.39 2.98 -0.75
CA ALA A 79 8.99 3.26 -0.48
C ALA A 79 8.30 2.09 0.23
N LEU A 80 8.58 0.85 -0.22
CA LEU A 80 8.03 -0.35 0.41
C LEU A 80 8.50 -0.49 1.87
N LYS A 81 9.76 -0.18 2.15
CA LYS A 81 10.29 -0.22 3.52
C LYS A 81 9.56 0.78 4.42
N LEU A 82 9.34 2.00 3.93
CA LEU A 82 8.61 3.02 4.68
C LEU A 82 7.15 2.64 4.92
N LEU A 83 6.53 1.94 3.98
CA LEU A 83 5.12 1.53 4.07
C LEU A 83 4.92 0.29 4.94
N THR A 84 5.99 -0.44 5.26
CA THR A 84 5.92 -1.61 6.13
C THR A 84 5.99 -1.15 7.58
N HIS A 85 4.86 -1.20 8.29
CA HIS A 85 4.76 -0.70 9.66
C HIS A 85 5.37 -1.66 10.66
N SER A 86 6.37 -1.18 11.41
CA SER A 86 6.97 -1.93 12.51
C SER A 86 6.07 -1.85 13.75
N LYS A 87 5.90 -2.97 14.45
CA LYS A 87 5.09 -3.05 15.68
C LYS A 87 5.58 -2.11 16.79
N ASN A 88 6.86 -1.75 16.78
CA ASN A 88 7.47 -0.91 17.81
C ASN A 88 7.35 0.58 17.54
N VAL A 89 6.76 0.97 16.42
CA VAL A 89 6.62 2.37 16.00
C VAL A 89 5.16 2.76 16.11
N ASP A 90 4.90 3.88 16.80
CA ASP A 90 3.57 4.46 16.89
C ASP A 90 3.02 4.77 15.48
N TYR A 91 1.73 4.52 15.25
CA TYR A 91 1.12 4.66 13.93
C TYR A 91 1.28 6.08 13.36
N ILE A 92 1.07 7.11 14.17
CA ILE A 92 1.21 8.50 13.70
C ILE A 92 2.66 8.84 13.37
N ASP A 93 3.62 8.32 14.13
CA ASP A 93 5.04 8.49 13.81
C ASP A 93 5.42 7.79 12.50
N TYR A 94 4.86 6.60 12.27
CA TYR A 94 4.99 5.88 11.00
C TYR A 94 4.45 6.73 9.84
N ILE A 95 3.28 7.34 9.98
CA ILE A 95 2.69 8.23 8.97
C ILE A 95 3.58 9.44 8.70
N LYS A 96 4.14 10.05 9.76
CA LYS A 96 5.05 11.20 9.61
C LYS A 96 6.32 10.87 8.83
N GLN A 97 6.83 9.65 8.99
CA GLN A 97 7.99 9.18 8.23
C GLN A 97 7.65 9.01 6.74
N ILE A 98 6.48 8.49 6.44
CA ILE A 98 5.99 8.31 5.06
C ILE A 98 5.87 9.66 4.34
N LYS A 99 5.47 10.70 5.03
CA LYS A 99 5.19 12.02 4.49
C LYS A 99 6.30 12.58 3.60
N HIS A 100 7.55 12.27 3.92
CA HIS A 100 8.73 12.83 3.23
C HIS A 100 9.16 12.04 1.98
N ASN A 101 8.50 10.93 1.68
CA ASN A 101 8.78 10.15 0.48
C ASN A 101 7.59 10.26 -0.46
N GLU A 102 7.79 10.84 -1.64
CA GLU A 102 6.71 11.14 -2.58
C GLU A 102 5.92 9.89 -2.98
N ILE A 103 6.60 8.79 -3.29
CA ILE A 103 5.95 7.54 -3.73
C ILE A 103 5.16 6.94 -2.56
N ALA A 104 5.80 6.78 -1.40
CA ALA A 104 5.15 6.20 -0.23
C ALA A 104 3.93 7.03 0.20
N ARG A 105 4.04 8.36 0.14
CA ARG A 105 2.94 9.27 0.48
C ARG A 105 1.75 9.09 -0.45
N LYS A 106 1.98 9.08 -1.77
CA LYS A 106 0.91 8.88 -2.77
C LYS A 106 0.18 7.57 -2.55
N VAL A 107 0.94 6.50 -2.35
CA VAL A 107 0.37 5.17 -2.15
C VAL A 107 -0.42 5.11 -0.84
N LYS A 108 0.13 5.67 0.24
CA LYS A 108 -0.57 5.66 1.54
C LYS A 108 -1.83 6.50 1.53
N ILE A 109 -1.85 7.61 0.82
CA ILE A 109 -3.08 8.40 0.64
C ILE A 109 -4.16 7.55 -0.05
N ALA A 110 -3.81 6.87 -1.14
CA ALA A 110 -4.75 5.99 -1.83
C ALA A 110 -5.21 4.83 -0.93
N ASP A 111 -4.30 4.26 -0.16
CA ASP A 111 -4.59 3.19 0.79
C ASP A 111 -5.60 3.65 1.86
N LEU A 112 -5.34 4.79 2.48
CA LEU A 112 -6.24 5.35 3.49
C LEU A 112 -7.62 5.67 2.92
N MET A 113 -7.67 6.27 1.74
CA MET A 113 -8.94 6.59 1.10
C MET A 113 -9.76 5.35 0.79
N HIS A 114 -9.12 4.27 0.35
CA HIS A 114 -9.81 3.02 0.10
C HIS A 114 -10.27 2.36 1.42
N ASN A 115 -9.45 2.41 2.46
CA ASN A 115 -9.82 1.90 3.78
C ASN A 115 -10.92 2.70 4.45
N LEU A 116 -11.08 3.97 4.10
CA LEU A 116 -12.18 4.83 4.58
C LEU A 116 -13.47 4.67 3.79
N ASP A 117 -13.44 3.95 2.68
CA ASP A 117 -14.62 3.75 1.84
C ASP A 117 -15.59 2.78 2.52
N ALA A 118 -16.66 3.34 3.10
CA ALA A 118 -17.65 2.58 3.85
C ALA A 118 -18.37 1.51 3.00
N ARG A 119 -18.40 1.67 1.67
CA ARG A 119 -19.02 0.70 0.77
C ARG A 119 -18.36 -0.68 0.89
N ARG A 120 -17.07 -0.74 1.19
CA ARG A 120 -16.33 -1.98 1.40
C ARG A 120 -16.81 -2.76 2.62
N LEU A 121 -17.41 -2.08 3.58
CA LEU A 121 -17.85 -2.64 4.86
C LEU A 121 -19.38 -2.58 5.01
N GLY A 122 -20.11 -2.62 3.89
CA GLY A 122 -21.56 -2.61 3.90
C GLY A 122 -22.16 -1.31 4.43
N GLY A 123 -21.49 -0.19 4.22
CA GLY A 123 -21.91 1.13 4.69
C GLY A 123 -21.45 1.49 6.09
N LYS A 124 -20.65 0.63 6.73
CA LYS A 124 -20.15 0.87 8.09
C LYS A 124 -18.77 1.54 8.04
N LYS A 125 -18.49 2.38 9.06
CA LYS A 125 -17.17 2.98 9.23
C LYS A 125 -16.17 1.94 9.74
N PRO A 126 -14.88 1.97 9.30
CA PRO A 126 -13.86 1.11 9.90
C PRO A 126 -13.60 1.49 11.36
N LYS A 127 -13.13 0.52 12.17
CA LYS A 127 -12.83 0.75 13.59
C LYS A 127 -11.83 1.89 13.81
N LYS A 128 -10.86 2.04 12.90
CA LYS A 128 -9.80 3.05 12.98
C LYS A 128 -10.14 4.31 12.18
N TYR A 129 -11.42 4.59 11.98
CA TYR A 129 -11.88 5.69 11.12
C TYR A 129 -11.22 7.03 11.49
N GLU A 130 -11.27 7.42 12.77
CA GLU A 130 -10.69 8.68 13.23
C GLU A 130 -9.17 8.73 13.05
N THR A 131 -8.48 7.62 13.34
CA THR A 131 -7.04 7.50 13.13
C THR A 131 -6.67 7.65 11.67
N TYR A 132 -7.43 7.03 10.77
CA TYR A 132 -7.21 7.14 9.33
C TYR A 132 -7.44 8.56 8.81
N LEU A 133 -8.47 9.25 9.32
CA LEU A 133 -8.71 10.66 8.95
C LEU A 133 -7.54 11.55 9.38
N LYS A 134 -7.03 11.34 10.59
CA LYS A 134 -5.87 12.08 11.10
C LYS A 134 -4.62 11.82 10.25
N ALA A 135 -4.37 10.56 9.93
CA ALA A 135 -3.24 10.17 9.08
C ALA A 135 -3.34 10.83 7.70
N LEU A 136 -4.53 10.81 7.11
CA LEU A 136 -4.76 11.41 5.79
C LEU A 136 -4.51 12.92 5.83
N ALA A 137 -4.95 13.61 6.89
CA ALA A 137 -4.70 15.03 7.06
C ALA A 137 -3.20 15.35 7.15
N ILE A 138 -2.44 14.54 7.89
CA ILE A 138 -0.99 14.70 8.01
C ILE A 138 -0.32 14.57 6.63
N LEU A 139 -0.68 13.54 5.86
CA LEU A 139 -0.07 13.29 4.55
C LEU A 139 -0.41 14.38 3.53
N LYS A 140 -1.56 15.03 3.63
CA LYS A 140 -2.00 16.08 2.71
C LYS A 140 -1.57 17.49 3.12
N GLU A 141 -1.09 17.68 4.32
CA GLU A 141 -0.78 18.99 4.89
C GLU A 141 0.22 19.81 4.07
N GLU A 142 1.18 19.17 3.43
CA GLU A 142 2.20 19.84 2.61
C GLU A 142 1.67 20.52 1.35
N TYR A 143 0.44 20.22 0.98
CA TYR A 143 -0.17 20.80 -0.22
C TYR A 143 -0.96 22.06 0.05
N ILE A 144 -0.92 22.56 1.26
CA ILE A 144 -1.64 23.75 1.67
C ILE A 144 -0.79 25.03 1.54
#